data_211ca844655db24339ea0aa64d9e9860
#
_entry.id   211ca844655db24339ea0aa64d9e9860
#
_cell.length_a   1.000
_cell.length_b   1.000
_cell.length_c   1.000
_cell.angle_alpha   90.00
_cell.angle_beta   90.00
_cell.angle_gamma   90.00
#
_symmetry.space_group_name_H-M   'P 1'
#
loop_
_entity.id
_entity.type
_entity.pdbx_description
1 polymer ?
#
loop_
_entity_poly.entity_id
_entity_poly.type
_entity_poly.pdbx_seq_one_letter_code
_entity_poly.pdbx_strand_id
1 'polypeptide(L)'
;MTTPVLPTSAKPLTEHKIVVLLIDDQRIIGEAVKRMLQTETDIEYHYTCNPAEALELAGQLKPTVILQDLVMPEIDGITLVKSFRAHESTVNVPMIVLSSKEEPATKAEAFAAGANDYLVKLPDPVELIARIRYHSGGYIALLQRNQAFAALEESQNALAAELNEAADYVRSLLPEPVQQPGMQTAWVFIPCSSLGGDAFGYFDIDEDHIAIFLLDVCNHGVGSALLSVSAMNALMGQTLVDVDFREPIKVMAALNQVFLMEKHNNLYFTIWYGVM
;
A
#
# COMPACT_ATOMS: atom_id res chain seq x y z
N MET A 1 -23.55 -12.65 -17.04
CA MET A 1 -22.78 -12.48 -15.78
C MET A 1 -21.32 -12.72 -16.09
N THR A 2 -20.59 -11.67 -16.41
CA THR A 2 -19.14 -11.71 -16.62
C THR A 2 -18.47 -11.38 -15.31
N THR A 3 -17.75 -12.36 -14.77
CA THR A 3 -16.92 -12.20 -13.56
C THR A 3 -15.89 -11.11 -13.83
N PRO A 4 -15.72 -10.12 -12.95
CA PRO A 4 -14.68 -9.12 -13.12
C PRO A 4 -13.32 -9.82 -13.04
N VAL A 5 -12.52 -9.69 -14.10
CA VAL A 5 -11.11 -10.08 -14.10
C VAL A 5 -10.37 -9.10 -13.20
N LEU A 6 -10.03 -9.53 -12.01
CA LEU A 6 -9.11 -8.80 -11.13
C LEU A 6 -7.76 -8.63 -11.85
N PRO A 7 -7.13 -7.46 -11.79
CA PRO A 7 -5.81 -7.26 -12.35
C PRO A 7 -4.81 -8.16 -11.63
N THR A 8 -4.33 -9.19 -12.30
CA THR A 8 -3.33 -10.16 -11.85
C THR A 8 -1.93 -9.57 -11.99
N SER A 9 -1.60 -8.53 -11.22
CA SER A 9 -0.24 -7.99 -11.16
C SER A 9 0.28 -7.80 -9.74
N ALA A 10 -0.19 -8.58 -8.78
CA ALA A 10 0.52 -8.68 -7.52
C ALA A 10 1.87 -9.37 -7.81
N LYS A 11 2.99 -8.65 -7.67
CA LYS A 11 4.33 -9.26 -7.69
C LYS A 11 4.29 -10.42 -6.69
N PRO A 12 4.73 -11.64 -7.09
CA PRO A 12 4.77 -12.75 -6.16
C PRO A 12 5.60 -12.36 -4.94
N LEU A 13 5.13 -12.69 -3.75
CA LEU A 13 5.89 -12.49 -2.52
C LEU A 13 7.24 -13.19 -2.68
N THR A 14 8.33 -12.50 -2.31
CA THR A 14 9.67 -13.06 -2.40
C THR A 14 9.75 -14.30 -1.51
N GLU A 15 10.12 -15.44 -2.06
CA GLU A 15 10.46 -16.62 -1.26
C GLU A 15 11.75 -16.32 -0.51
N HIS A 16 11.68 -16.27 0.81
CA HIS A 16 12.83 -16.10 1.67
C HIS A 16 13.34 -17.48 2.11
N LYS A 17 14.59 -17.77 1.78
CA LYS A 17 15.31 -18.92 2.35
C LYS A 17 15.67 -18.61 3.81
N ILE A 18 15.86 -19.66 4.59
CA ILE A 18 16.43 -19.53 5.92
C ILE A 18 17.93 -19.29 5.77
N VAL A 19 18.41 -18.12 6.19
CA VAL A 19 19.83 -17.74 6.16
C VAL A 19 20.30 -17.57 7.59
N VAL A 20 21.25 -18.42 8.00
CA VAL A 20 21.84 -18.46 9.35
C VAL A 20 23.22 -17.85 9.30
N LEU A 21 23.49 -16.87 10.15
CA LEU A 21 24.82 -16.33 10.40
C LEU A 21 25.27 -16.72 11.80
N LEU A 22 26.33 -17.53 11.91
CA LEU A 22 26.98 -17.82 13.19
C LEU A 22 28.20 -16.91 13.38
N ILE A 23 28.30 -16.34 14.58
CA ILE A 23 29.44 -15.54 15.06
C ILE A 23 30.02 -16.22 16.30
N ASP A 24 31.20 -16.79 16.19
CA ASP A 24 31.88 -17.54 17.26
C ASP A 24 33.38 -17.59 16.98
N ASP A 25 34.22 -17.20 17.93
CA ASP A 25 35.68 -17.18 17.75
C ASP A 25 36.27 -18.59 17.58
N GLN A 26 35.57 -19.61 18.02
CA GLN A 26 36.00 -21.00 17.97
C GLN A 26 35.59 -21.71 16.69
N ARG A 27 36.50 -21.91 15.75
CA ARG A 27 36.23 -22.61 14.48
C ARG A 27 35.60 -23.98 14.65
N ILE A 28 35.91 -24.68 15.78
CA ILE A 28 35.34 -25.99 16.06
C ILE A 28 33.82 -25.92 16.24
N ILE A 29 33.31 -24.85 16.81
CA ILE A 29 31.87 -24.61 16.98
C ILE A 29 31.25 -24.32 15.60
N GLY A 30 31.91 -23.49 14.78
CA GLY A 30 31.47 -23.24 13.39
C GLY A 30 31.31 -24.52 12.58
N GLU A 31 32.30 -25.41 12.62
CA GLU A 31 32.25 -26.70 11.93
C GLU A 31 31.21 -27.67 12.54
N ALA A 32 31.03 -27.65 13.86
CA ALA A 32 30.01 -28.47 14.50
C ALA A 32 28.59 -28.06 14.09
N VAL A 33 28.28 -26.77 14.14
CA VAL A 33 26.98 -26.22 13.68
C VAL A 33 26.77 -26.50 12.20
N LYS A 34 27.79 -26.33 11.36
CA LYS A 34 27.73 -26.65 9.93
C LYS A 34 27.32 -28.11 9.70
N ARG A 35 27.90 -29.06 10.45
CA ARG A 35 27.55 -30.47 10.35
C ARG A 35 26.11 -30.75 10.81
N MET A 36 25.63 -30.07 11.88
CA MET A 36 24.27 -30.18 12.36
C MET A 36 23.25 -29.74 11.30
N LEU A 37 23.58 -28.72 10.50
CA LEU A 37 22.71 -28.15 9.47
C LEU A 37 22.89 -28.80 8.08
N GLN A 38 23.84 -29.72 7.91
CA GLN A 38 24.25 -30.25 6.62
C GLN A 38 23.10 -30.98 5.87
N THR A 39 22.16 -31.57 6.57
CA THR A 39 21.01 -32.27 5.98
C THR A 39 19.84 -31.36 5.62
N GLU A 40 19.86 -30.11 6.07
CA GLU A 40 18.79 -29.14 5.89
C GLU A 40 19.03 -28.33 4.61
N THR A 41 18.45 -28.77 3.50
CA THR A 41 18.68 -28.19 2.17
C THR A 41 18.05 -26.80 1.97
N ASP A 42 17.14 -26.40 2.84
CA ASP A 42 16.45 -25.12 2.86
C ASP A 42 17.13 -24.08 3.76
N ILE A 43 18.23 -24.47 4.45
CA ILE A 43 19.01 -23.60 5.34
C ILE A 43 20.35 -23.28 4.69
N GLU A 44 20.57 -21.99 4.44
CA GLU A 44 21.87 -21.46 4.03
C GLU A 44 22.66 -21.04 5.27
N TYR A 45 23.89 -21.56 5.43
CA TYR A 45 24.69 -21.34 6.61
C TYR A 45 25.95 -20.54 6.31
N HIS A 46 26.19 -19.50 7.08
CA HIS A 46 27.39 -18.67 7.06
C HIS A 46 28.01 -18.58 8.44
N TYR A 47 29.33 -18.46 8.47
CA TYR A 47 30.10 -18.40 9.70
C TYR A 47 31.19 -17.35 9.61
N THR A 48 31.38 -16.60 10.69
CA THR A 48 32.56 -15.75 10.90
C THR A 48 33.14 -15.95 12.29
N CYS A 49 34.48 -15.99 12.35
CA CYS A 49 35.21 -15.97 13.64
C CYS A 49 35.66 -14.55 14.02
N ASN A 50 35.33 -13.53 13.22
CA ASN A 50 35.67 -12.15 13.47
C ASN A 50 34.42 -11.35 13.86
N PRO A 51 34.21 -11.04 15.14
CA PRO A 51 33.04 -10.26 15.57
C PRO A 51 33.03 -8.82 15.01
N ALA A 52 34.18 -8.25 14.68
CA ALA A 52 34.25 -6.90 14.13
C ALA A 52 33.65 -6.77 12.73
N GLU A 53 33.69 -7.86 11.94
CA GLU A 53 33.09 -7.90 10.59
C GLU A 53 31.62 -8.36 10.60
N ALA A 54 31.14 -8.82 11.73
CA ALA A 54 29.84 -9.51 11.81
C ALA A 54 28.67 -8.60 11.40
N LEU A 55 28.69 -7.33 11.73
CA LEU A 55 27.62 -6.38 11.39
C LEU A 55 27.61 -6.08 9.88
N GLU A 56 28.76 -5.88 9.27
CA GLU A 56 28.89 -5.68 7.82
C GLU A 56 28.43 -6.92 7.05
N LEU A 57 28.90 -8.10 7.48
CA LEU A 57 28.53 -9.38 6.90
C LEU A 57 27.02 -9.64 7.00
N ALA A 58 26.40 -9.31 8.14
CA ALA A 58 24.95 -9.40 8.30
C ALA A 58 24.20 -8.44 7.36
N GLY A 59 24.73 -7.24 7.10
CA GLY A 59 24.17 -6.31 6.11
C GLY A 59 24.21 -6.86 4.69
N GLN A 60 25.25 -7.59 4.33
CA GLN A 60 25.44 -8.20 3.00
C GLN A 60 24.57 -9.48 2.83
N LEU A 61 24.62 -10.37 3.80
CA LEU A 61 23.93 -11.67 3.76
C LEU A 61 22.43 -11.60 4.03
N LYS A 62 21.99 -10.57 4.77
CA LYS A 62 20.60 -10.39 5.23
C LYS A 62 20.06 -11.66 5.92
N PRO A 63 20.73 -12.11 7.01
CA PRO A 63 20.36 -13.35 7.68
C PRO A 63 18.93 -13.28 8.24
N THR A 64 18.27 -14.44 8.28
CA THR A 64 16.95 -14.59 8.88
C THR A 64 17.03 -14.96 10.37
N VAL A 65 18.21 -15.39 10.81
CA VAL A 65 18.55 -15.60 12.22
C VAL A 65 20.06 -15.49 12.41
N ILE A 66 20.47 -14.90 13.52
CA ILE A 66 21.88 -14.80 13.94
C ILE A 66 22.08 -15.72 15.15
N LEU A 67 23.09 -16.58 15.08
CA LEU A 67 23.61 -17.35 16.20
C LEU A 67 24.87 -16.66 16.69
N GLN A 68 24.99 -16.38 17.98
CA GLN A 68 26.11 -15.58 18.49
C GLN A 68 26.65 -16.12 19.82
N ASP A 69 27.98 -16.28 19.91
CA ASP A 69 28.64 -16.53 21.19
C ASP A 69 28.65 -15.27 22.07
N LEU A 70 28.54 -15.47 23.37
CA LEU A 70 28.71 -14.40 24.35
C LEU A 70 30.15 -14.20 24.79
N VAL A 71 30.98 -15.22 24.74
CA VAL A 71 32.32 -15.19 25.30
C VAL A 71 33.35 -15.23 24.20
N MET A 72 33.74 -14.07 23.73
CA MET A 72 34.73 -13.88 22.68
C MET A 72 35.89 -13.00 23.21
N PRO A 73 37.15 -13.23 22.79
CA PRO A 73 38.30 -12.54 23.34
C PRO A 73 38.33 -11.03 23.10
N GLU A 74 37.84 -10.56 21.97
CA GLU A 74 38.04 -9.17 21.53
C GLU A 74 36.82 -8.27 21.79
N ILE A 75 35.62 -8.84 21.78
CA ILE A 75 34.37 -8.09 21.95
C ILE A 75 33.47 -8.87 22.91
N ASP A 76 32.95 -8.18 23.91
CA ASP A 76 31.90 -8.72 24.75
C ASP A 76 30.61 -9.00 23.93
N GLY A 77 30.14 -10.24 23.97
CA GLY A 77 29.00 -10.68 23.17
C GLY A 77 27.71 -9.91 23.45
N ILE A 78 27.50 -9.45 24.70
CA ILE A 78 26.34 -8.60 25.04
C ILE A 78 26.42 -7.24 24.31
N THR A 79 27.63 -6.68 24.23
CA THR A 79 27.86 -5.43 23.48
C THR A 79 27.58 -5.62 21.99
N LEU A 80 27.96 -6.77 21.43
CA LEU A 80 27.65 -7.09 20.01
C LEU A 80 26.16 -7.26 19.78
N VAL A 81 25.39 -7.90 20.68
CA VAL A 81 23.92 -7.95 20.60
C VAL A 81 23.32 -6.54 20.54
N LYS A 82 23.77 -5.64 21.44
CA LYS A 82 23.31 -4.24 21.45
C LYS A 82 23.65 -3.52 20.13
N SER A 83 24.81 -3.77 19.54
CA SER A 83 25.21 -3.19 18.25
C SER A 83 24.31 -3.63 17.11
N PHE A 84 23.94 -4.92 17.05
CA PHE A 84 22.96 -5.42 16.10
C PHE A 84 21.57 -4.79 16.28
N ARG A 85 21.14 -4.55 17.52
CA ARG A 85 19.87 -3.91 17.84
C ARG A 85 19.84 -2.41 17.54
N ALA A 86 20.99 -1.77 17.51
CA ALA A 86 21.13 -0.36 17.17
C ALA A 86 21.19 -0.10 15.65
N HIS A 87 21.43 -1.12 14.83
CA HIS A 87 21.60 -0.97 13.39
C HIS A 87 20.32 -1.28 12.63
N GLU A 88 19.90 -0.39 11.74
CA GLU A 88 18.62 -0.45 11.02
C GLU A 88 18.41 -1.77 10.26
N SER A 89 19.45 -2.29 9.58
CA SER A 89 19.35 -3.51 8.78
C SER A 89 19.21 -4.79 9.62
N THR A 90 19.54 -4.76 10.92
CA THR A 90 19.60 -5.95 11.77
C THR A 90 18.74 -5.86 13.03
N VAL A 91 18.15 -4.70 13.32
CA VAL A 91 17.37 -4.43 14.54
C VAL A 91 16.27 -5.48 14.79
N ASN A 92 15.65 -6.00 13.73
CA ASN A 92 14.56 -6.98 13.81
C ASN A 92 15.02 -8.42 13.55
N VAL A 93 16.28 -8.66 13.16
CA VAL A 93 16.76 -10.02 12.89
C VAL A 93 16.81 -10.81 14.20
N PRO A 94 16.19 -11.99 14.30
CA PRO A 94 16.26 -12.80 15.51
C PRO A 94 17.70 -13.20 15.84
N MET A 95 18.02 -13.11 17.12
CA MET A 95 19.32 -13.49 17.64
C MET A 95 19.19 -14.58 18.70
N ILE A 96 19.86 -15.71 18.48
CA ILE A 96 19.96 -16.82 19.41
C ILE A 96 21.38 -16.81 19.96
N VAL A 97 21.48 -16.65 21.25
CA VAL A 97 22.78 -16.69 21.92
C VAL A 97 23.18 -18.15 22.14
N LEU A 98 24.42 -18.48 21.76
CA LEU A 98 25.07 -19.76 22.08
C LEU A 98 26.14 -19.52 23.15
N SER A 99 26.04 -20.15 24.30
CA SER A 99 27.00 -19.94 25.37
C SER A 99 27.28 -21.18 26.22
N SER A 100 28.48 -21.34 26.71
CA SER A 100 28.81 -22.40 27.68
C SER A 100 28.34 -22.08 29.11
N LYS A 101 27.85 -20.84 29.35
CA LYS A 101 27.36 -20.42 30.66
C LYS A 101 25.87 -20.73 30.81
N GLU A 102 25.50 -21.35 31.93
CA GLU A 102 24.08 -21.68 32.23
C GLU A 102 23.48 -20.78 33.31
N GLU A 103 24.24 -19.83 33.82
CA GLU A 103 23.83 -18.96 34.92
C GLU A 103 22.58 -18.11 34.54
N PRO A 104 21.56 -18.10 35.42
CA PRO A 104 20.35 -17.35 35.17
C PRO A 104 20.59 -15.84 34.94
N ALA A 105 21.58 -15.26 35.61
CA ALA A 105 21.96 -13.86 35.48
C ALA A 105 22.45 -13.53 34.05
N THR A 106 23.31 -14.37 33.46
CA THR A 106 23.83 -14.22 32.10
C THR A 106 22.71 -14.34 31.06
N LYS A 107 21.78 -15.29 31.28
CA LYS A 107 20.60 -15.42 30.40
C LYS A 107 19.73 -14.16 30.45
N ALA A 108 19.44 -13.66 31.66
CA ALA A 108 18.63 -12.44 31.82
C ALA A 108 19.31 -11.22 31.17
N GLU A 109 20.63 -11.10 31.28
CA GLU A 109 21.40 -10.03 30.65
C GLU A 109 21.33 -10.10 29.09
N ALA A 110 21.48 -11.29 28.52
CA ALA A 110 21.36 -11.50 27.07
C ALA A 110 19.97 -11.08 26.55
N PHE A 111 18.88 -11.51 27.22
CA PHE A 111 17.55 -11.09 26.89
C PHE A 111 17.33 -9.59 27.03
N ALA A 112 17.84 -8.98 28.10
CA ALA A 112 17.77 -7.53 28.34
C ALA A 112 18.54 -6.73 27.26
N ALA A 113 19.61 -7.31 26.69
CA ALA A 113 20.35 -6.73 25.57
C ALA A 113 19.63 -6.85 24.25
N GLY A 114 18.61 -7.72 24.16
CA GLY A 114 17.78 -7.90 22.95
C GLY A 114 17.93 -9.25 22.26
N ALA A 115 18.57 -10.25 22.88
CA ALA A 115 18.54 -11.62 22.37
C ALA A 115 17.10 -12.18 22.38
N ASN A 116 16.74 -12.98 21.37
CA ASN A 116 15.43 -13.61 21.27
C ASN A 116 15.40 -14.99 21.91
N ASP A 117 16.56 -15.62 22.02
CA ASP A 117 16.68 -16.97 22.58
C ASP A 117 18.10 -17.21 23.12
N TYR A 118 18.23 -18.29 23.89
CA TYR A 118 19.49 -18.69 24.52
C TYR A 118 19.64 -20.19 24.52
N LEU A 119 20.74 -20.69 23.97
CA LEU A 119 21.10 -22.11 23.91
C LEU A 119 22.44 -22.36 24.57
N VAL A 120 22.57 -23.48 25.24
CA VAL A 120 23.86 -23.94 25.76
C VAL A 120 24.68 -24.54 24.61
N LYS A 121 25.96 -24.21 24.50
CA LYS A 121 26.87 -24.84 23.52
C LYS A 121 27.08 -26.30 23.88
N LEU A 122 27.19 -27.15 23.04
CA LEU A 122 26.71 -27.54 21.74
C LEU A 122 25.31 -28.14 21.94
N PRO A 123 24.25 -27.53 21.44
CA PRO A 123 22.91 -28.07 21.64
C PRO A 123 22.70 -29.36 20.83
N ASP A 124 21.63 -30.09 21.15
CA ASP A 124 21.17 -31.15 20.31
C ASP A 124 20.79 -30.61 18.91
N PRO A 125 21.19 -31.28 17.81
CA PRO A 125 20.87 -30.83 16.44
C PRO A 125 19.38 -30.59 16.22
N VAL A 126 18.49 -31.44 16.79
CA VAL A 126 17.04 -31.28 16.65
C VAL A 126 16.56 -30.00 17.33
N GLU A 127 17.11 -29.68 18.52
CA GLU A 127 16.78 -28.43 19.23
C GLU A 127 17.27 -27.21 18.46
N LEU A 128 18.52 -27.23 17.99
CA LEU A 128 19.08 -26.10 17.22
C LEU A 128 18.27 -25.80 15.97
N ILE A 129 17.97 -26.83 15.15
CA ILE A 129 17.20 -26.71 13.94
C ILE A 129 15.79 -26.19 14.22
N ALA A 130 15.13 -26.72 15.24
CA ALA A 130 13.78 -26.29 15.62
C ALA A 130 13.74 -24.79 15.97
N ARG A 131 14.72 -24.29 16.74
CA ARG A 131 14.80 -22.87 17.11
C ARG A 131 15.14 -21.98 15.94
N ILE A 132 16.09 -22.39 15.09
CA ILE A 132 16.39 -21.69 13.82
C ILE A 132 15.13 -21.53 13.00
N ARG A 133 14.38 -22.63 12.76
CA ARG A 133 13.15 -22.60 11.98
C ARG A 133 12.07 -21.72 12.61
N TYR A 134 11.89 -21.81 13.93
CA TYR A 134 10.91 -21.00 14.64
C TYR A 134 11.19 -19.51 14.51
N HIS A 135 12.41 -19.09 14.82
CA HIS A 135 12.78 -17.67 14.78
C HIS A 135 12.86 -17.12 13.34
N SER A 136 13.47 -17.87 12.42
CA SER A 136 13.51 -17.48 11.01
C SER A 136 12.12 -17.41 10.40
N GLY A 137 11.24 -18.38 10.70
CA GLY A 137 9.88 -18.37 10.19
C GLY A 137 9.08 -17.13 10.63
N GLY A 138 9.20 -16.76 11.90
CA GLY A 138 8.60 -15.53 12.42
C GLY A 138 9.13 -14.26 11.74
N TYR A 139 10.43 -14.20 11.51
CA TYR A 139 11.06 -13.06 10.84
C TYR A 139 10.72 -12.98 9.34
N ILE A 140 10.73 -14.12 8.65
CA ILE A 140 10.30 -14.21 7.23
C ILE A 140 8.85 -13.74 7.09
N ALA A 141 7.95 -14.19 7.99
CA ALA A 141 6.56 -13.74 7.98
C ALA A 141 6.44 -12.20 8.19
N LEU A 142 7.29 -11.62 9.05
CA LEU A 142 7.37 -10.17 9.23
C LEU A 142 7.81 -9.46 7.95
N LEU A 143 8.86 -9.96 7.27
CA LEU A 143 9.34 -9.41 5.99
C LEU A 143 8.27 -9.46 4.90
N GLN A 144 7.60 -10.60 4.75
CA GLN A 144 6.52 -10.78 3.78
C GLN A 144 5.34 -9.85 4.06
N ARG A 145 4.96 -9.71 5.32
CA ARG A 145 3.90 -8.76 5.74
C ARG A 145 4.27 -7.32 5.36
N ASN A 146 5.49 -6.89 5.67
CA ASN A 146 5.94 -5.54 5.37
C ASN A 146 5.99 -5.29 3.86
N GLN A 147 6.42 -6.27 3.06
CA GLN A 147 6.42 -6.21 1.60
C GLN A 147 4.99 -6.10 1.05
N ALA A 148 4.05 -6.90 1.56
CA ALA A 148 2.66 -6.85 1.15
C ALA A 148 2.00 -5.51 1.50
N PHE A 149 2.33 -4.95 2.68
CA PHE A 149 1.82 -3.65 3.10
C PHE A 149 2.34 -2.52 2.21
N ALA A 150 3.64 -2.52 1.88
CA ALA A 150 4.23 -1.52 0.97
C ALA A 150 3.62 -1.61 -0.44
N ALA A 151 3.40 -2.82 -0.97
CA ALA A 151 2.75 -3.00 -2.26
C ALA A 151 1.28 -2.53 -2.27
N LEU A 152 0.55 -2.73 -1.16
CA LEU A 152 -0.82 -2.24 -1.01
C LEU A 152 -0.85 -0.70 -0.98
N GLU A 153 0.05 -0.08 -0.24
CA GLU A 153 0.16 1.38 -0.15
C GLU A 153 0.50 1.99 -1.53
N GLU A 154 1.45 1.40 -2.26
CA GLU A 154 1.79 1.82 -3.63
C GLU A 154 0.55 1.73 -4.55
N SER A 155 -0.20 0.61 -4.49
CA SER A 155 -1.40 0.42 -5.28
C SER A 155 -2.52 1.42 -4.93
N GLN A 156 -2.70 1.71 -3.64
CA GLN A 156 -3.69 2.70 -3.20
C GLN A 156 -3.32 4.11 -3.67
N ASN A 157 -2.05 4.49 -3.60
CA ASN A 157 -1.57 5.78 -4.06
C ASN A 157 -1.72 5.94 -5.58
N ALA A 158 -1.42 4.90 -6.35
CA ALA A 158 -1.62 4.89 -7.80
C ALA A 158 -3.11 5.07 -8.16
N LEU A 159 -4.01 4.32 -7.52
CA LEU A 159 -5.45 4.45 -7.74
C LEU A 159 -5.97 5.84 -7.36
N ALA A 160 -5.49 6.40 -6.26
CA ALA A 160 -5.87 7.76 -5.85
C ALA A 160 -5.41 8.80 -6.87
N ALA A 161 -4.22 8.65 -7.46
CA ALA A 161 -3.72 9.53 -8.51
C ALA A 161 -4.59 9.45 -9.78
N GLU A 162 -4.97 8.25 -10.23
CA GLU A 162 -5.86 8.07 -11.38
C GLU A 162 -7.25 8.71 -11.15
N LEU A 163 -7.80 8.55 -9.94
CA LEU A 163 -9.10 9.15 -9.59
C LEU A 163 -9.01 10.68 -9.54
N ASN A 164 -7.90 11.24 -9.06
CA ASN A 164 -7.70 12.69 -9.05
C ASN A 164 -7.55 13.25 -10.47
N GLU A 165 -6.82 12.57 -11.36
CA GLU A 165 -6.71 12.95 -12.77
C GLU A 165 -8.09 12.96 -13.45
N ALA A 166 -8.92 11.93 -13.22
CA ALA A 166 -10.28 11.89 -13.72
C ALA A 166 -11.15 13.04 -13.16
N ALA A 167 -10.99 13.37 -11.88
CA ALA A 167 -11.71 14.47 -11.24
C ALA A 167 -11.31 15.84 -11.82
N ASP A 168 -10.02 16.04 -12.08
CA ASP A 168 -9.53 17.27 -12.71
C ASP A 168 -10.05 17.42 -14.15
N TYR A 169 -10.15 16.29 -14.90
CA TYR A 169 -10.77 16.30 -16.21
C TYR A 169 -12.25 16.67 -16.13
N VAL A 170 -13.04 16.05 -15.23
CA VAL A 170 -14.46 16.40 -15.04
C VAL A 170 -14.62 17.87 -14.67
N ARG A 171 -13.76 18.40 -13.78
CA ARG A 171 -13.77 19.82 -13.41
C ARG A 171 -13.47 20.73 -14.59
N SER A 172 -12.59 20.32 -15.49
CA SER A 172 -12.25 21.09 -16.69
C SER A 172 -13.40 21.22 -17.70
N LEU A 173 -14.44 20.38 -17.58
CA LEU A 173 -15.65 20.46 -18.40
C LEU A 173 -16.65 21.52 -17.90
N LEU A 174 -16.48 22.03 -16.68
CA LEU A 174 -17.33 23.10 -16.16
C LEU A 174 -17.04 24.41 -16.92
N PRO A 175 -18.07 25.25 -17.17
CA PRO A 175 -17.88 26.46 -17.96
C PRO A 175 -17.00 27.48 -17.25
N GLU A 176 -16.16 28.16 -18.00
CA GLU A 176 -15.38 29.30 -17.52
C GLU A 176 -16.29 30.50 -17.17
N PRO A 177 -15.96 31.31 -16.15
CA PRO A 177 -16.71 32.53 -15.84
C PRO A 177 -16.79 33.48 -17.04
N VAL A 178 -18.01 33.89 -17.38
CA VAL A 178 -18.27 34.81 -18.49
C VAL A 178 -18.26 36.25 -17.99
N GLN A 179 -17.62 37.13 -18.77
CA GLN A 179 -17.66 38.59 -18.58
C GLN A 179 -17.94 39.24 -19.92
N GLN A 180 -19.23 39.43 -20.22
CA GLN A 180 -19.71 40.03 -21.45
C GLN A 180 -20.67 41.20 -21.14
N PRO A 181 -20.88 42.17 -22.06
CA PRO A 181 -21.91 43.17 -21.88
C PRO A 181 -23.29 42.52 -21.72
N GLY A 182 -23.91 42.74 -20.57
CA GLY A 182 -25.23 42.16 -20.23
C GLY A 182 -25.16 40.87 -19.42
N MET A 183 -24.00 40.17 -19.34
CA MET A 183 -23.87 38.94 -18.56
C MET A 183 -22.53 38.84 -17.84
N GLN A 184 -22.58 38.66 -16.52
CA GLN A 184 -21.41 38.33 -15.71
C GLN A 184 -21.72 37.07 -14.86
N THR A 185 -20.84 36.06 -14.88
CA THR A 185 -20.97 34.88 -14.05
C THR A 185 -19.79 34.77 -13.09
N ALA A 186 -20.07 34.30 -11.88
CA ALA A 186 -19.07 33.92 -10.89
C ALA A 186 -19.57 32.70 -10.15
N TRP A 187 -18.70 31.76 -9.92
CA TRP A 187 -19.04 30.53 -9.22
C TRP A 187 -17.88 29.99 -8.38
N VAL A 188 -18.22 29.18 -7.40
CA VAL A 188 -17.27 28.39 -6.60
C VAL A 188 -17.77 26.94 -6.60
N PHE A 189 -16.92 26.02 -6.99
CA PHE A 189 -17.21 24.60 -7.01
C PHE A 189 -16.29 23.84 -6.04
N ILE A 190 -16.88 23.26 -5.00
CA ILE A 190 -16.17 22.52 -3.96
C ILE A 190 -16.79 21.12 -3.86
N PRO A 191 -16.23 20.11 -4.51
CA PRO A 191 -16.76 18.76 -4.44
C PRO A 191 -16.53 18.14 -3.05
N CYS A 192 -17.47 17.32 -2.59
CA CYS A 192 -17.36 16.61 -1.30
C CYS A 192 -16.38 15.42 -1.35
N SER A 193 -16.03 14.93 -2.53
CA SER A 193 -15.07 13.84 -2.80
C SER A 193 -14.25 14.16 -4.05
N SER A 194 -13.19 13.38 -4.30
CA SER A 194 -12.35 13.59 -5.50
C SER A 194 -13.19 13.58 -6.77
N LEU A 195 -14.18 12.67 -6.89
CA LEU A 195 -15.06 12.55 -8.04
C LEU A 195 -16.52 12.59 -7.58
N GLY A 196 -17.19 13.74 -7.77
CA GLY A 196 -18.59 13.98 -7.41
C GLY A 196 -19.55 13.82 -8.57
N GLY A 197 -20.86 13.75 -8.25
CA GLY A 197 -21.95 13.76 -9.21
C GLY A 197 -22.50 15.15 -9.56
N ASP A 198 -22.07 16.18 -8.82
CA ASP A 198 -22.51 17.55 -9.00
C ASP A 198 -21.95 18.15 -10.28
N ALA A 199 -22.75 18.91 -10.98
CA ALA A 199 -22.33 19.73 -12.13
C ALA A 199 -23.23 20.93 -12.30
N PHE A 200 -22.73 21.90 -13.01
CA PHE A 200 -23.52 23.07 -13.46
C PHE A 200 -23.04 23.49 -14.83
N GLY A 201 -23.86 24.27 -15.50
CA GLY A 201 -23.48 24.83 -16.78
C GLY A 201 -24.39 25.96 -17.18
N TYR A 202 -23.92 26.69 -18.17
CA TYR A 202 -24.68 27.70 -18.89
C TYR A 202 -24.22 27.73 -20.34
N PHE A 203 -25.16 27.98 -21.26
CA PHE A 203 -24.89 27.99 -22.69
C PHE A 203 -25.92 28.84 -23.43
N ASP A 204 -25.50 29.42 -24.54
CA ASP A 204 -26.39 30.17 -25.41
C ASP A 204 -27.34 29.20 -26.17
N ILE A 205 -28.64 29.41 -26.00
CA ILE A 205 -29.66 28.68 -26.79
C ILE A 205 -29.74 29.31 -28.17
N ASP A 206 -29.79 30.64 -28.22
CA ASP A 206 -29.81 31.46 -29.43
C ASP A 206 -29.23 32.85 -29.08
N GLU A 207 -29.40 33.86 -29.99
CA GLU A 207 -28.85 35.21 -29.82
C GLU A 207 -29.45 35.97 -28.61
N ASP A 208 -30.66 35.58 -28.16
CA ASP A 208 -31.42 36.29 -27.13
C ASP A 208 -31.61 35.49 -25.86
N HIS A 209 -31.28 34.20 -25.86
CA HIS A 209 -31.59 33.32 -24.72
C HIS A 209 -30.41 32.51 -24.26
N ILE A 210 -30.20 32.48 -22.93
CA ILE A 210 -29.17 31.70 -22.25
C ILE A 210 -29.85 30.68 -21.33
N ALA A 211 -29.42 29.44 -21.38
CA ALA A 211 -29.79 28.42 -20.42
C ALA A 211 -28.78 28.33 -19.29
N ILE A 212 -29.27 28.04 -18.08
CA ILE A 212 -28.47 27.78 -16.88
C ILE A 212 -29.03 26.52 -16.23
N PHE A 213 -28.15 25.63 -15.76
CA PHE A 213 -28.58 24.46 -15.01
C PHE A 213 -27.65 24.14 -13.84
N LEU A 214 -28.21 23.51 -12.83
CA LEU A 214 -27.54 22.92 -11.67
C LEU A 214 -27.99 21.48 -11.57
N LEU A 215 -27.06 20.54 -11.50
CA LEU A 215 -27.29 19.10 -11.54
C LEU A 215 -26.65 18.44 -10.32
N ASP A 216 -27.37 17.57 -9.66
CA ASP A 216 -26.88 16.75 -8.54
C ASP A 216 -27.30 15.29 -8.75
N VAL A 217 -26.29 14.42 -8.96
CA VAL A 217 -26.48 12.98 -9.14
C VAL A 217 -26.37 12.29 -7.79
N CYS A 218 -27.32 11.42 -7.48
CA CYS A 218 -27.28 10.61 -6.26
C CYS A 218 -25.98 9.79 -6.16
N ASN A 219 -25.53 9.56 -4.93
CA ASN A 219 -24.27 8.88 -4.61
C ASN A 219 -23.02 9.70 -5.03
N HIS A 220 -21.85 9.06 -5.01
CA HIS A 220 -20.57 9.66 -5.37
C HIS A 220 -19.67 8.64 -6.09
N GLY A 221 -18.61 9.13 -6.70
CA GLY A 221 -17.62 8.31 -7.39
C GLY A 221 -17.85 8.26 -8.90
N VAL A 222 -17.13 7.35 -9.57
CA VAL A 222 -17.01 7.30 -11.04
C VAL A 222 -18.37 7.22 -11.75
N GLY A 223 -19.29 6.39 -11.24
CA GLY A 223 -20.61 6.22 -11.85
C GLY A 223 -21.44 7.51 -11.85
N SER A 224 -21.49 8.20 -10.70
CA SER A 224 -22.22 9.47 -10.58
C SER A 224 -21.60 10.57 -11.44
N ALA A 225 -20.26 10.67 -11.45
CA ALA A 225 -19.56 11.62 -12.30
C ALA A 225 -19.79 11.40 -13.80
N LEU A 226 -19.77 10.15 -14.27
CA LEU A 226 -20.05 9.82 -15.68
C LEU A 226 -21.49 10.14 -16.07
N LEU A 227 -22.47 9.92 -15.19
CA LEU A 227 -23.84 10.30 -15.44
C LEU A 227 -24.00 11.82 -15.50
N SER A 228 -23.36 12.53 -14.57
CA SER A 228 -23.33 14.00 -14.53
C SER A 228 -22.75 14.59 -15.83
N VAL A 229 -21.59 14.09 -16.27
CA VAL A 229 -20.95 14.52 -17.54
C VAL A 229 -21.86 14.19 -18.74
N SER A 230 -22.52 13.04 -18.74
CA SER A 230 -23.43 12.66 -19.84
C SER A 230 -24.63 13.60 -19.92
N ALA A 231 -25.24 13.93 -18.78
CA ALA A 231 -26.36 14.87 -18.72
C ALA A 231 -25.93 16.31 -19.12
N MET A 232 -24.78 16.75 -18.61
CA MET A 232 -24.18 18.05 -18.96
C MET A 232 -23.90 18.14 -20.46
N ASN A 233 -23.31 17.12 -21.08
CA ASN A 233 -23.04 17.10 -22.51
C ASN A 233 -24.35 17.11 -23.34
N ALA A 234 -25.40 16.41 -22.88
CA ALA A 234 -26.69 16.42 -23.55
C ALA A 234 -27.35 17.82 -23.55
N LEU A 235 -27.18 18.57 -22.47
CA LEU A 235 -27.69 19.93 -22.33
C LEU A 235 -26.86 20.93 -23.13
N MET A 236 -25.54 21.00 -22.84
CA MET A 236 -24.66 21.99 -23.48
C MET A 236 -24.49 21.78 -24.97
N GLY A 237 -24.53 20.53 -25.45
CA GLY A 237 -24.51 20.18 -26.88
C GLY A 237 -25.87 20.30 -27.56
N GLN A 238 -26.94 20.62 -26.83
CA GLN A 238 -28.31 20.68 -27.29
C GLN A 238 -28.73 19.43 -28.10
N THR A 239 -28.34 18.23 -27.59
CA THR A 239 -28.51 16.98 -28.32
C THR A 239 -29.82 16.24 -28.00
N LEU A 240 -30.69 16.80 -27.16
CA LEU A 240 -32.03 16.26 -26.91
C LEU A 240 -32.90 16.43 -28.15
N VAL A 241 -33.44 15.33 -28.65
CA VAL A 241 -34.19 15.31 -29.93
C VAL A 241 -35.56 15.96 -29.77
N ASP A 242 -35.96 16.79 -30.73
CA ASP A 242 -37.26 17.49 -30.80
C ASP A 242 -37.60 18.35 -29.58
N VAL A 243 -36.58 18.93 -28.94
CA VAL A 243 -36.71 19.78 -27.72
C VAL A 243 -36.39 21.23 -28.05
N ASP A 244 -37.33 22.13 -27.76
CA ASP A 244 -37.04 23.56 -27.68
C ASP A 244 -36.42 23.86 -26.29
N PHE A 245 -35.10 24.18 -26.26
CA PHE A 245 -34.36 24.46 -25.05
C PHE A 245 -34.80 25.75 -24.33
N ARG A 246 -35.61 26.59 -24.95
CA ARG A 246 -36.25 27.77 -24.32
C ARG A 246 -37.44 27.36 -23.42
N GLU A 247 -37.92 26.11 -23.53
CA GLU A 247 -39.03 25.60 -22.72
C GLU A 247 -38.57 24.61 -21.67
N PRO A 248 -38.32 25.03 -20.40
CA PRO A 248 -37.81 24.16 -19.33
C PRO A 248 -38.59 22.88 -19.10
N ILE A 249 -39.93 22.94 -19.28
CA ILE A 249 -40.80 21.75 -19.12
C ILE A 249 -40.44 20.66 -20.16
N LYS A 250 -40.20 21.06 -21.42
CA LYS A 250 -39.84 20.11 -22.48
C LYS A 250 -38.44 19.51 -22.26
N VAL A 251 -37.50 20.34 -21.82
CA VAL A 251 -36.14 19.88 -21.46
C VAL A 251 -36.21 18.85 -20.34
N MET A 252 -36.91 19.13 -19.25
CA MET A 252 -37.09 18.21 -18.13
C MET A 252 -37.79 16.89 -18.55
N ALA A 253 -38.81 16.95 -19.39
CA ALA A 253 -39.47 15.76 -19.88
C ALA A 253 -38.54 14.90 -20.75
N ALA A 254 -37.75 15.52 -21.60
CA ALA A 254 -36.78 14.83 -22.46
C ALA A 254 -35.66 14.19 -21.65
N LEU A 255 -35.11 14.88 -20.66
CA LEU A 255 -34.11 14.32 -19.73
C LEU A 255 -34.63 13.07 -19.04
N ASN A 256 -35.89 13.09 -18.55
CA ASN A 256 -36.52 11.93 -17.93
C ASN A 256 -36.71 10.74 -18.88
N GLN A 257 -36.81 10.98 -20.19
CA GLN A 257 -36.92 9.92 -21.19
C GLN A 257 -35.56 9.33 -21.59
N VAL A 258 -34.53 10.18 -21.62
CA VAL A 258 -33.16 9.76 -22.02
C VAL A 258 -32.44 9.08 -20.88
N PHE A 259 -32.52 9.65 -19.68
CA PHE A 259 -31.78 9.20 -18.50
C PHE A 259 -32.65 8.35 -17.57
N LEU A 260 -33.11 7.21 -18.05
CA LEU A 260 -33.89 6.26 -17.26
C LEU A 260 -32.98 5.59 -16.19
N MET A 261 -33.40 5.63 -14.94
CA MET A 261 -32.69 5.03 -13.78
C MET A 261 -32.26 3.57 -14.03
N GLU A 262 -33.13 2.78 -14.63
CA GLU A 262 -32.91 1.35 -14.94
C GLU A 262 -31.76 1.11 -15.91
N LYS A 263 -31.42 2.09 -16.76
CA LYS A 263 -30.32 2.03 -17.72
C LYS A 263 -28.99 2.54 -17.17
N HIS A 264 -29.04 3.20 -16.01
CA HIS A 264 -27.88 3.86 -15.38
C HIS A 264 -27.57 3.31 -13.98
N ASN A 265 -27.63 1.99 -13.80
CA ASN A 265 -27.32 1.31 -12.53
C ASN A 265 -28.12 1.85 -11.32
N ASN A 266 -29.39 2.21 -11.54
CA ASN A 266 -30.28 2.85 -10.57
C ASN A 266 -29.78 4.22 -10.07
N LEU A 267 -28.89 4.87 -10.79
CA LEU A 267 -28.53 6.26 -10.53
C LEU A 267 -29.61 7.18 -11.10
N TYR A 268 -29.87 8.25 -10.39
CA TYR A 268 -30.75 9.35 -10.81
C TYR A 268 -30.10 10.67 -10.41
N PHE A 269 -30.65 11.76 -10.96
CA PHE A 269 -30.19 13.10 -10.59
C PHE A 269 -31.39 14.03 -10.38
N THR A 270 -31.15 15.05 -9.58
CA THR A 270 -31.97 16.23 -9.51
C THR A 270 -31.39 17.34 -10.34
N ILE A 271 -32.21 18.17 -10.93
CA ILE A 271 -31.73 19.27 -11.77
C ILE A 271 -32.64 20.49 -11.59
N TRP A 272 -32.01 21.66 -11.54
CA TRP A 272 -32.64 22.93 -11.78
C TRP A 272 -32.22 23.41 -13.18
N TYR A 273 -33.18 23.86 -13.97
CA TYR A 273 -32.95 24.38 -15.33
C TYR A 273 -33.76 25.66 -15.51
N GLY A 274 -33.10 26.73 -15.93
CA GLY A 274 -33.70 28.05 -16.16
C GLY A 274 -33.23 28.66 -17.47
N VAL A 275 -34.04 29.54 -18.04
CA VAL A 275 -33.78 30.29 -19.27
C VAL A 275 -33.92 31.78 -18.95
N MET A 276 -32.95 32.54 -19.40
CA MET A 276 -32.93 33.99 -19.27
C MET A 276 -32.94 34.64 -20.66
#